data_9812663790de33028f13a2de06834509
#
_entry.id   9812663790de33028f13a2de06834509
#
_cell.length_a   1.000
_cell.length_b   1.000
_cell.length_c   1.000
_cell.angle_alpha   90.00
_cell.angle_beta   90.00
_cell.angle_gamma   90.00
#
_symmetry.space_group_name_H-M   'P 1'
#
loop_
_entity.id
_entity.type
_entity.pdbx_description
1 polymer ?
#
loop_
_entity_poly.entity_id
_entity_poly.type
_entity_poly.pdbx_seq_one_letter_code
_entity_poly.pdbx_strand_id
1 'polypeptide(L)'
;MSYALCFLRAQGYLDSPDHGFKLRALDVGSCYNPFGNVDFMDTSAIDLSPANPNVHKCDFLTVPLTDDDEIWFSREVRESGSKIDTVTGLPKDRYDVVIFSLLLEYLPTPGLRYEAVRRAAELLTEYGLLVIVTPDSSHQVSNSIHFILLIYKYRR
;
A
#
# COMPACT_ATOMS: atom_id res chain seq x y z
N MET A 1 -3.10 2.20 20.25
CA MET A 1 -3.93 2.77 19.16
C MET A 1 -2.97 3.47 18.21
N SER A 2 -2.94 3.09 16.92
CA SER A 2 -1.98 3.65 15.95
C SER A 2 -2.26 5.13 15.69
N TYR A 3 -1.21 5.96 15.55
CA TYR A 3 -1.34 7.39 15.20
C TYR A 3 -2.09 7.59 13.87
N ALA A 4 -1.93 6.68 12.92
CA ALA A 4 -2.68 6.68 11.65
C ALA A 4 -4.20 6.56 11.89
N LEU A 5 -4.65 5.74 12.83
CA LEU A 5 -6.05 5.60 13.21
C LEU A 5 -6.60 6.89 13.87
N CYS A 6 -5.82 7.50 14.76
CA CYS A 6 -6.22 8.78 15.39
C CYS A 6 -6.37 9.88 14.34
N PHE A 7 -5.48 9.88 13.34
CA PHE A 7 -5.52 10.87 12.28
C PHE A 7 -6.72 10.68 11.35
N LEU A 8 -6.97 9.45 10.86
CA LEU A 8 -8.14 9.13 10.02
C LEU A 8 -9.45 9.46 10.75
N ARG A 9 -9.48 9.25 12.09
CA ARG A 9 -10.59 9.64 12.93
C ARG A 9 -10.76 11.16 13.02
N ALA A 10 -9.65 11.90 13.17
CA ALA A 10 -9.66 13.37 13.22
C ALA A 10 -10.13 14.02 11.91
N GLN A 11 -9.98 13.32 10.77
CA GLN A 11 -10.48 13.76 9.47
C GLN A 11 -11.93 13.31 9.18
N GLY A 12 -12.60 12.66 10.14
CA GLY A 12 -13.99 12.21 9.99
C GLY A 12 -14.18 10.93 9.18
N TYR A 13 -13.09 10.31 8.70
CA TYR A 13 -13.19 9.05 7.94
C TYR A 13 -13.69 7.86 8.77
N LEU A 14 -13.56 7.91 10.09
CA LEU A 14 -13.97 6.84 11.01
C LEU A 14 -15.24 7.15 11.81
N ASP A 15 -15.77 8.36 11.72
CA ASP A 15 -16.96 8.79 12.47
C ASP A 15 -18.25 8.74 11.63
N SER A 16 -18.17 8.22 10.40
CA SER A 16 -19.36 8.00 9.57
C SER A 16 -20.19 6.85 10.16
N PRO A 17 -21.47 7.07 10.48
CA PRO A 17 -22.36 6.03 11.00
C PRO A 17 -22.72 4.97 9.95
N ASP A 18 -22.16 5.06 8.74
CA ASP A 18 -22.42 4.14 7.66
C ASP A 18 -21.57 2.88 7.86
N HIS A 19 -22.17 1.86 8.47
CA HIS A 19 -21.57 0.58 8.84
C HIS A 19 -21.04 -0.27 7.66
N GLY A 20 -20.90 0.31 6.47
CA GLY A 20 -20.45 -0.38 5.25
C GLY A 20 -19.27 0.23 4.53
N PHE A 21 -18.82 1.44 4.89
CA PHE A 21 -17.71 2.07 4.18
C PHE A 21 -16.37 1.50 4.63
N LYS A 22 -15.57 1.02 3.68
CA LYS A 22 -14.17 0.61 3.90
C LYS A 22 -13.23 1.48 3.08
N LEU A 23 -12.12 1.88 3.69
CA LEU A 23 -11.04 2.55 2.98
C LEU A 23 -10.38 1.60 2.00
N ARG A 24 -10.29 1.97 0.74
CA ARG A 24 -9.55 1.20 -0.27
C ARG A 24 -8.07 1.41 -0.04
N ALA A 25 -7.38 0.36 0.37
CA ALA A 25 -5.97 0.40 0.70
C ALA A 25 -5.13 -0.43 -0.27
N LEU A 26 -3.94 0.09 -0.62
CA LEU A 26 -2.92 -0.67 -1.32
C LEU A 26 -1.70 -0.83 -0.41
N ASP A 27 -1.37 -2.07 -0.03
CA ASP A 27 -0.17 -2.41 0.74
C ASP A 27 0.92 -2.88 -0.23
N VAL A 28 1.97 -2.09 -0.38
CA VAL A 28 3.05 -2.31 -1.34
C VAL A 28 4.28 -2.86 -0.64
N GLY A 29 4.80 -4.00 -1.11
CA GLY A 29 5.85 -4.75 -0.42
C GLY A 29 5.30 -5.50 0.79
N SER A 30 4.07 -5.99 0.64
CA SER A 30 3.26 -6.52 1.75
C SER A 30 3.78 -7.84 2.32
N CYS A 31 4.43 -8.66 1.51
CA CYS A 31 4.93 -10.00 1.83
C CYS A 31 3.88 -10.95 2.43
N TYR A 32 3.25 -10.61 3.55
CA TYR A 32 2.32 -11.43 4.34
C TYR A 32 0.89 -10.89 4.49
N ASN A 33 0.58 -9.73 3.93
CA ASN A 33 -0.71 -9.03 4.06
C ASN A 33 -1.11 -8.73 5.53
N PRO A 34 -0.30 -7.96 6.27
CA PRO A 34 -0.58 -7.66 7.68
C PRO A 34 -1.84 -6.83 7.89
N PHE A 35 -2.33 -6.14 6.86
CA PHE A 35 -3.50 -5.27 6.92
C PHE A 35 -4.79 -5.94 6.38
N GLY A 36 -4.71 -7.20 5.92
CA GLY A 36 -5.84 -7.90 5.30
C GLY A 36 -7.04 -8.17 6.21
N ASN A 37 -6.83 -8.12 7.54
CA ASN A 37 -7.89 -8.35 8.54
C ASN A 37 -8.30 -7.06 9.29
N VAL A 38 -8.03 -5.89 8.72
CA VAL A 38 -8.43 -4.63 9.32
C VAL A 38 -9.85 -4.29 8.88
N ASP A 39 -10.80 -4.30 9.80
CA ASP A 39 -12.25 -4.25 9.52
C ASP A 39 -12.70 -3.04 8.69
N PHE A 40 -12.04 -1.88 8.88
CA PHE A 40 -12.38 -0.63 8.19
C PHE A 40 -11.58 -0.42 6.89
N MET A 41 -10.79 -1.43 6.45
CA MET A 41 -10.00 -1.38 5.22
C MET A 41 -10.40 -2.51 4.27
N ASP A 42 -10.43 -2.19 2.98
CA ASP A 42 -10.42 -3.14 1.88
C ASP A 42 -9.02 -3.09 1.26
N THR A 43 -8.18 -4.07 1.64
CA THR A 43 -6.75 -4.05 1.36
C THR A 43 -6.40 -4.94 0.18
N SER A 44 -5.86 -4.32 -0.87
CA SER A 44 -5.13 -5.01 -1.95
C SER A 44 -3.66 -5.08 -1.55
N ALA A 45 -3.12 -6.28 -1.40
CA ALA A 45 -1.73 -6.50 -1.01
C ALA A 45 -0.91 -6.97 -2.21
N ILE A 46 0.21 -6.31 -2.48
CA ILE A 46 1.12 -6.61 -3.60
C ILE A 46 2.57 -6.71 -3.14
N ASP A 47 3.33 -7.61 -3.77
CA ASP A 47 4.75 -7.80 -3.49
C ASP A 47 5.48 -8.35 -4.74
N LEU A 48 6.75 -8.03 -4.90
CA LEU A 48 7.58 -8.58 -5.97
C LEU A 48 7.77 -10.09 -5.82
N SER A 49 7.85 -10.58 -4.57
CA SER A 49 8.05 -11.98 -4.19
C SER A 49 7.13 -12.37 -3.03
N PRO A 50 5.82 -12.51 -3.25
CA PRO A 50 4.86 -12.75 -2.19
C PRO A 50 5.11 -14.09 -1.47
N ALA A 51 5.06 -14.05 -0.12
CA ALA A 51 5.18 -15.23 0.73
C ALA A 51 3.82 -15.80 1.16
N ASN A 52 2.72 -15.07 0.89
CA ASN A 52 1.36 -15.45 1.26
C ASN A 52 0.47 -15.50 0.01
N PRO A 53 -0.40 -16.51 -0.17
CA PRO A 53 -1.29 -16.60 -1.32
C PRO A 53 -2.32 -15.46 -1.44
N ASN A 54 -2.54 -14.70 -0.35
CA ASN A 54 -3.41 -13.52 -0.35
C ASN A 54 -2.66 -12.22 -0.74
N VAL A 55 -1.40 -12.33 -1.16
CA VAL A 55 -0.61 -11.24 -1.69
C VAL A 55 -0.37 -11.49 -3.17
N HIS A 56 -0.70 -10.54 -4.03
CA HIS A 56 -0.53 -10.68 -5.47
C HIS A 56 0.89 -10.32 -5.88
N LYS A 57 1.45 -11.07 -6.83
CA LYS A 57 2.75 -10.76 -7.39
C LYS A 57 2.67 -9.47 -8.21
N CYS A 58 3.57 -8.52 -7.94
CA CYS A 58 3.62 -7.25 -8.64
C CYS A 58 5.00 -6.61 -8.53
N ASP A 59 5.56 -6.18 -9.66
CA ASP A 59 6.66 -5.20 -9.63
C ASP A 59 6.07 -3.80 -9.61
N PHE A 60 5.99 -3.22 -8.43
CA PHE A 60 5.38 -1.92 -8.23
C PHE A 60 6.05 -0.78 -9.02
N LEU A 61 7.35 -0.88 -9.29
CA LEU A 61 8.09 0.16 -9.99
C LEU A 61 7.83 0.18 -11.50
N THR A 62 7.42 -0.95 -12.07
CA THR A 62 7.28 -1.11 -13.53
C THR A 62 5.87 -1.41 -14.00
N VAL A 63 4.97 -1.87 -13.10
CA VAL A 63 3.59 -2.19 -13.47
C VAL A 63 2.89 -0.98 -14.10
N PRO A 64 2.18 -1.12 -15.22
CA PRO A 64 1.41 -0.03 -15.83
C PRO A 64 0.39 0.57 -14.86
N LEU A 65 0.28 1.90 -14.86
CA LEU A 65 -0.82 2.62 -14.22
C LEU A 65 -1.90 2.88 -15.26
N THR A 66 -3.14 2.53 -14.94
CA THR A 66 -4.28 2.55 -15.87
C THR A 66 -5.30 3.59 -15.45
N ASP A 67 -6.10 4.04 -16.42
CA ASP A 67 -7.25 4.92 -16.15
C ASP A 67 -8.54 4.12 -15.90
N ASP A 68 -8.45 2.78 -15.85
CA ASP A 68 -9.54 1.89 -15.48
C ASP A 68 -9.72 1.84 -13.95
N ASP A 69 -10.93 1.46 -13.53
CA ASP A 69 -11.29 1.40 -12.11
C ASP A 69 -10.86 0.10 -11.41
N GLU A 70 -10.30 -0.88 -12.15
CA GLU A 70 -9.99 -2.20 -11.62
C GLU A 70 -8.51 -2.56 -11.77
N ILE A 71 -8.03 -3.42 -10.87
CA ILE A 71 -6.70 -4.02 -10.97
C ILE A 71 -6.73 -5.06 -12.09
N TRP A 72 -5.76 -5.01 -12.98
CA TRP A 72 -5.60 -6.01 -14.02
C TRP A 72 -4.70 -7.16 -13.53
N PHE A 73 -5.12 -8.39 -13.85
CA PHE A 73 -4.38 -9.58 -13.48
C PHE A 73 -4.08 -10.44 -14.71
N SER A 74 -2.90 -11.05 -14.72
CA SER A 74 -2.63 -12.23 -15.51
C SER A 74 -2.50 -13.44 -14.60
N ARG A 75 -3.08 -14.58 -15.01
CA ARG A 75 -3.03 -15.82 -14.25
C ARG A 75 -2.07 -16.78 -14.91
N GLU A 76 -1.03 -17.16 -14.19
CA GLU A 76 -0.11 -18.20 -14.58
C GLU A 76 -0.34 -19.48 -13.77
N VAL A 77 -0.35 -20.62 -14.44
CA VAL A 77 -0.40 -21.93 -13.78
C VAL A 77 1.03 -22.51 -13.85
N ARG A 78 1.64 -22.73 -12.70
CA ARG A 78 2.96 -23.38 -12.61
C ARG A 78 2.84 -24.85 -12.95
N GLU A 79 3.96 -25.48 -13.32
CA GLU A 79 4.07 -26.93 -13.54
C GLU A 79 3.62 -27.74 -12.31
N SER A 80 3.77 -27.18 -11.09
CA SER A 80 3.25 -27.73 -9.85
C SER A 80 1.71 -27.68 -9.68
N GLY A 81 0.99 -27.08 -10.64
CA GLY A 81 -0.46 -26.86 -10.57
C GLY A 81 -0.88 -25.66 -9.70
N SER A 82 0.05 -24.98 -9.02
CA SER A 82 -0.25 -23.76 -8.27
C SER A 82 -0.51 -22.58 -9.19
N LYS A 83 -1.54 -21.78 -8.86
CA LYS A 83 -1.91 -20.58 -9.60
C LYS A 83 -1.23 -19.37 -8.98
N ILE A 84 -0.66 -18.50 -9.81
CA ILE A 84 -0.15 -17.19 -9.37
C ILE A 84 -0.90 -16.14 -10.16
N ASP A 85 -1.56 -15.24 -9.44
CA ASP A 85 -2.14 -14.05 -10.03
C ASP A 85 -1.09 -12.93 -9.95
N THR A 86 -0.62 -12.49 -11.12
CA THR A 86 0.33 -11.39 -11.26
C THR A 86 -0.43 -10.14 -11.68
N VAL A 87 -0.23 -9.04 -10.95
CA VAL A 87 -0.81 -7.74 -11.30
C VAL A 87 -0.13 -7.21 -12.54
N THR A 88 -0.92 -6.86 -13.56
CA THR A 88 -0.46 -6.33 -14.84
C THR A 88 -0.90 -4.88 -15.08
N GLY A 89 -1.73 -4.32 -14.20
CA GLY A 89 -2.14 -2.92 -14.23
C GLY A 89 -2.73 -2.50 -12.89
N LEU A 90 -2.42 -1.27 -12.45
CA LEU A 90 -2.96 -0.64 -11.25
C LEU A 90 -3.76 0.59 -11.60
N PRO A 91 -4.98 0.76 -11.07
CA PRO A 91 -5.85 1.90 -11.34
C PRO A 91 -5.34 3.17 -10.65
N LYS A 92 -5.26 4.27 -11.43
CA LYS A 92 -5.00 5.61 -10.90
C LYS A 92 -6.18 6.14 -10.09
N ASP A 93 -5.92 7.11 -9.23
CA ASP A 93 -6.93 7.85 -8.46
C ASP A 93 -7.95 6.94 -7.72
N ARG A 94 -7.51 5.73 -7.32
CA ARG A 94 -8.39 4.72 -6.75
C ARG A 94 -8.28 4.55 -5.24
N TYR A 95 -7.07 4.64 -4.69
CA TYR A 95 -6.84 4.25 -3.32
C TYR A 95 -6.98 5.43 -2.36
N ASP A 96 -7.67 5.21 -1.26
CA ASP A 96 -7.79 6.17 -0.17
C ASP A 96 -6.52 6.16 0.70
N VAL A 97 -5.84 4.99 0.74
CA VAL A 97 -4.58 4.81 1.47
C VAL A 97 -3.62 3.96 0.64
N VAL A 98 -2.37 4.40 0.49
CA VAL A 98 -1.25 3.58 0.02
C VAL A 98 -0.26 3.41 1.17
N ILE A 99 0.20 2.18 1.43
CA ILE A 99 1.06 1.84 2.56
C ILE A 99 2.41 1.33 2.04
N PHE A 100 3.49 1.93 2.51
CA PHE A 100 4.86 1.46 2.37
C PHE A 100 5.38 1.06 3.74
N SER A 101 5.26 -0.23 4.08
CA SER A 101 5.80 -0.76 5.33
C SER A 101 7.17 -1.36 5.06
N LEU A 102 8.23 -0.63 5.44
CA LEU A 102 9.64 -0.98 5.23
C LEU A 102 10.06 -1.11 3.75
N LEU A 103 9.21 -0.74 2.79
CA LEU A 103 9.50 -0.86 1.37
C LEU A 103 10.73 -0.06 0.94
N LEU A 104 10.86 1.19 1.41
CA LEU A 104 11.88 2.12 0.93
C LEU A 104 13.30 1.70 1.29
N GLU A 105 13.48 0.89 2.34
CA GLU A 105 14.79 0.34 2.74
C GLU A 105 15.34 -0.66 1.74
N TYR A 106 14.44 -1.38 1.05
CA TYR A 106 14.82 -2.36 0.01
C TYR A 106 15.11 -1.71 -1.35
N LEU A 107 14.78 -0.42 -1.52
CA LEU A 107 15.06 0.30 -2.76
C LEU A 107 16.47 0.94 -2.69
N PRO A 108 17.44 0.47 -3.53
CA PRO A 108 18.86 0.77 -3.34
C PRO A 108 19.23 2.22 -3.65
N THR A 109 18.44 2.93 -4.45
CA THR A 109 18.78 4.29 -4.88
C THR A 109 17.71 5.31 -4.49
N PRO A 110 18.10 6.57 -4.21
CA PRO A 110 17.15 7.65 -3.98
C PRO A 110 16.16 7.86 -5.14
N GLY A 111 16.61 7.64 -6.38
CA GLY A 111 15.77 7.74 -7.58
C GLY A 111 14.61 6.73 -7.57
N LEU A 112 14.87 5.47 -7.20
CA LEU A 112 13.83 4.45 -7.07
C LEU A 112 12.85 4.73 -5.92
N ARG A 113 13.34 5.27 -4.80
CA ARG A 113 12.49 5.69 -3.68
C ARG A 113 11.57 6.84 -4.08
N TYR A 114 12.11 7.84 -4.80
CA TYR A 114 11.32 8.94 -5.35
C TYR A 114 10.26 8.43 -6.34
N GLU A 115 10.65 7.52 -7.25
CA GLU A 115 9.73 6.92 -8.23
C GLU A 115 8.61 6.15 -7.53
N ALA A 116 8.89 5.39 -6.48
CA ALA A 116 7.86 4.69 -5.70
C ALA A 116 6.85 5.68 -5.10
N VAL A 117 7.32 6.77 -4.49
CA VAL A 117 6.45 7.82 -3.90
C VAL A 117 5.63 8.53 -4.99
N ARG A 118 6.25 8.85 -6.15
CA ARG A 118 5.56 9.47 -7.28
C ARG A 118 4.42 8.58 -7.80
N ARG A 119 4.68 7.29 -7.97
CA ARG A 119 3.68 6.31 -8.40
C ARG A 119 2.54 6.18 -7.38
N ALA A 120 2.85 6.13 -6.09
CA ALA A 120 1.84 6.13 -5.04
C ALA A 120 0.93 7.36 -5.11
N ALA A 121 1.49 8.54 -5.40
CA ALA A 121 0.71 9.75 -5.57
C ALA A 121 -0.26 9.69 -6.77
N GLU A 122 0.09 8.98 -7.85
CA GLU A 122 -0.83 8.78 -8.98
C GLU A 122 -1.97 7.80 -8.66
N LEU A 123 -1.72 6.81 -7.79
CA LEU A 123 -2.71 5.83 -7.39
C LEU A 123 -3.70 6.34 -6.33
N LEU A 124 -3.31 7.36 -5.55
CA LEU A 124 -4.15 7.93 -4.50
C LEU A 124 -5.30 8.75 -5.09
N THR A 125 -6.47 8.65 -4.46
CA THR A 125 -7.59 9.58 -4.68
C THR A 125 -7.22 11.00 -4.28
N GLU A 126 -8.06 11.97 -4.63
CA GLU A 126 -7.99 13.30 -4.02
C GLU A 126 -8.16 13.17 -2.49
N TYR A 127 -7.27 13.80 -1.72
CA TYR A 127 -7.15 13.67 -0.26
C TYR A 127 -6.68 12.28 0.23
N GLY A 128 -6.27 11.38 -0.68
CA GLY A 128 -5.70 10.09 -0.32
C GLY A 128 -4.38 10.23 0.45
N LEU A 129 -4.06 9.22 1.25
CA LEU A 129 -2.96 9.22 2.20
C LEU A 129 -1.89 8.20 1.80
N LEU A 130 -0.63 8.64 1.65
CA LEU A 130 0.52 7.75 1.63
C LEU A 130 1.08 7.60 3.06
N VAL A 131 1.12 6.38 3.55
CA VAL A 131 1.69 6.00 4.85
C VAL A 131 3.03 5.33 4.61
N ILE A 132 4.11 5.90 5.13
CA ILE A 132 5.45 5.32 5.05
C ILE A 132 5.90 4.95 6.47
N VAL A 133 6.20 3.66 6.67
CA VAL A 133 6.75 3.13 7.91
C VAL A 133 8.21 2.79 7.65
N THR A 134 9.12 3.41 8.40
CA THR A 134 10.57 3.15 8.33
C THR A 134 11.10 2.77 9.71
N PRO A 135 12.19 1.98 9.81
CA PRO A 135 12.84 1.71 11.08
C PRO A 135 13.51 3.00 11.60
N ASP A 136 13.57 3.14 12.92
CA ASP A 136 14.36 4.21 13.53
C ASP A 136 15.85 3.97 13.30
N SER A 137 16.54 4.96 12.75
CA SER A 137 18.01 4.92 12.51
C SER A 137 18.84 5.23 13.74
N SER A 138 18.23 5.55 14.88
CA SER A 138 18.97 5.84 16.11
C SER A 138 19.53 4.55 16.71
N HIS A 139 20.85 4.45 16.81
CA HIS A 139 21.62 3.34 17.39
C HIS A 139 21.44 3.15 18.91
N GLN A 140 20.36 3.61 19.50
CA GLN A 140 20.08 3.33 20.91
C GLN A 140 19.07 2.22 21.04
N VAL A 141 19.54 1.15 21.64
CA VAL A 141 18.81 -0.05 22.09
C VAL A 141 17.61 0.38 22.93
N SER A 142 16.43 0.46 22.34
CA SER A 142 15.16 0.33 23.05
C SER A 142 14.00 0.35 22.05
N ASN A 143 13.31 -0.78 21.93
CA ASN A 143 11.95 -0.95 21.39
C ASN A 143 11.54 -0.01 20.23
N SER A 144 11.96 -0.35 19.02
CA SER A 144 11.30 -0.13 17.72
C SER A 144 10.26 1.00 17.67
N ILE A 145 10.69 2.25 17.67
CA ILE A 145 9.82 3.33 17.19
C ILE A 145 9.97 3.38 15.68
N HIS A 146 8.92 2.99 14.98
CA HIS A 146 8.83 3.17 13.55
C HIS A 146 8.44 4.62 13.28
N PHE A 147 9.22 5.33 12.49
CA PHE A 147 8.79 6.62 11.98
C PHE A 147 7.67 6.41 10.96
N ILE A 148 6.53 7.04 11.19
CA ILE A 148 5.42 7.06 10.25
C ILE A 148 5.40 8.43 9.61
N LEU A 149 5.70 8.51 8.32
CA LEU A 149 5.55 9.71 7.52
C LEU A 149 4.22 9.64 6.76
N LEU A 150 3.39 10.65 6.94
CA LEU A 150 2.11 10.79 6.27
C LEU A 150 2.22 11.86 5.18
N ILE A 151 1.93 11.52 3.94
CA ILE A 151 1.94 12.42 2.79
C ILE A 151 0.54 12.44 2.19
N TYR A 152 -0.02 13.65 2.01
CA TYR A 152 -1.34 13.84 1.42
C TYR A 152 -1.23 14.21 -0.05
N LYS A 153 -2.11 13.64 -0.88
CA LYS A 153 -2.36 14.14 -2.20
C LYS A 153 -3.35 15.30 -2.11
N TYR A 154 -2.89 16.49 -2.43
CA TYR A 154 -3.74 17.67 -2.60
C TYR A 154 -3.67 18.12 -4.06
N ARG A 155 -4.80 18.13 -4.77
CA ARG A 155 -4.89 18.79 -6.08
C ARG A 155 -5.16 20.28 -5.85
N ARG A 156 -4.27 21.12 -6.38
CA ARG A 156 -4.53 22.55 -6.53
C ARG A 156 -5.40 22.78 -7.75
#